data_9b9b4bf0a426dac1c4f3585b8d4128a9
#
_entry.id   9b9b4bf0a426dac1c4f3585b8d4128a9
#
_cell.length_a   1.000
_cell.length_b   1.000
_cell.length_c   1.000
_cell.angle_alpha   90.00
_cell.angle_beta   90.00
_cell.angle_gamma   90.00
#
_symmetry.space_group_name_H-M   'P 1'
#
loop_
_entity.id
_entity.type
_entity.pdbx_description
1 polymer ?
#
loop_
_entity_poly.entity_id
_entity_poly.type
_entity_poly.pdbx_seq_one_letter_code
_entity_poly.pdbx_strand_id
1 'polypeptide(L)'
;MSDNSLKYTVIFGGGAIRGVAYIGAVNALKEYNVEIGTLAGSSVGAVFAGLLAAGYDNDELKELFLNVNFDLFRDIHFGLGKEFALSKGGVFLDWLRELIEKKYYGENYKKGENKPVTFGDLEKELVVITTDLTNFKCKEFSKKETPDFEVAKAIRISSTMPGLMPPYKYEDSELVDGDLQKSWPLWKLSDTLNNVNDRILEFRLEGDYAGKGKNAINFINTVYSCVTSVATNFIVDLYGQKDKYDYVTLNTGEVVIVDFNQPKDKREHLIKIGYEQTKDYFEHVLPKKKQALYNYYEMILKHLCTLEKQLKKRKISQMREEMGLLFIDLHEANKVIDENIFDKLTELKDVFFEHLSEPNIFGLYPKSKLLVVETALTIAKDEVLLKKEELEKYISDRMFV
;
A
#
# COMPACT_ATOMS: atom_id res chain seq x y z
N MET A 1 -29.64 -1.20 1.05
CA MET A 1 -28.61 -2.24 1.16
C MET A 1 -27.31 -1.49 1.20
N SER A 2 -26.67 -1.37 2.37
CA SER A 2 -25.36 -0.73 2.50
C SER A 2 -24.36 -1.65 1.81
N ASP A 3 -23.76 -1.15 0.77
CA ASP A 3 -22.70 -1.82 0.02
C ASP A 3 -21.52 -2.01 1.00
N ASN A 4 -21.37 -3.26 1.46
CA ASN A 4 -20.36 -3.64 2.45
C ASN A 4 -19.08 -4.14 1.76
N SER A 5 -18.85 -3.74 0.50
CA SER A 5 -17.62 -4.07 -0.21
C SER A 5 -16.44 -3.32 0.42
N LEU A 6 -15.38 -4.06 0.75
CA LEU A 6 -14.14 -3.47 1.21
C LEU A 6 -13.49 -2.70 0.06
N LYS A 7 -13.36 -1.40 0.22
CA LYS A 7 -12.74 -0.53 -0.78
C LYS A 7 -11.24 -0.41 -0.53
N TYR A 8 -10.46 -0.77 -1.53
CA TYR A 8 -9.00 -0.78 -1.42
C TYR A 8 -8.34 0.32 -2.24
N THR A 9 -7.36 0.98 -1.64
CA THR A 9 -6.27 1.60 -2.39
C THR A 9 -5.29 0.50 -2.74
N VAL A 10 -5.21 0.13 -4.03
CA VAL A 10 -4.32 -0.94 -4.50
C VAL A 10 -3.03 -0.34 -5.03
N ILE A 11 -1.91 -0.75 -4.44
CA ILE A 11 -0.57 -0.27 -4.74
C ILE A 11 0.20 -1.36 -5.48
N PHE A 12 0.71 -1.04 -6.65
CA PHE A 12 1.59 -1.91 -7.42
C PHE A 12 3.03 -1.40 -7.34
N GLY A 13 3.91 -2.19 -6.76
CA GLY A 13 5.34 -1.89 -6.65
C GLY A 13 6.08 -2.05 -7.98
N GLY A 14 7.34 -1.62 -8.03
CA GLY A 14 8.20 -1.84 -9.18
C GLY A 14 8.78 -3.25 -9.26
N GLY A 15 9.42 -3.56 -10.38
CA GLY A 15 10.02 -4.87 -10.61
C GLY A 15 10.17 -5.24 -12.10
N ALA A 16 10.04 -4.25 -12.99
CA ALA A 16 10.18 -4.36 -14.45
C ALA A 16 9.35 -5.54 -15.02
N ILE A 17 9.94 -6.48 -15.76
CA ILE A 17 9.20 -7.58 -16.42
C ILE A 17 8.38 -8.44 -15.44
N ARG A 18 8.75 -8.49 -14.15
CA ARG A 18 8.00 -9.23 -13.12
C ARG A 18 6.57 -8.71 -12.92
N GLY A 19 6.30 -7.43 -13.28
CA GLY A 19 4.97 -6.83 -13.21
C GLY A 19 3.89 -7.58 -14.00
N VAL A 20 4.25 -8.47 -14.91
CA VAL A 20 3.31 -9.38 -15.59
C VAL A 20 2.50 -10.22 -14.56
N ALA A 21 3.06 -10.48 -13.38
CA ALA A 21 2.36 -11.17 -12.30
C ALA A 21 1.12 -10.43 -11.79
N TYR A 22 1.07 -9.10 -11.93
CA TYR A 22 -0.08 -8.29 -11.48
C TYR A 22 -1.38 -8.65 -12.22
N ILE A 23 -1.29 -9.16 -13.44
CA ILE A 23 -2.46 -9.64 -14.20
C ILE A 23 -3.14 -10.77 -13.42
N GLY A 24 -2.35 -11.73 -12.92
CA GLY A 24 -2.86 -12.81 -12.09
C GLY A 24 -3.41 -12.33 -10.75
N ALA A 25 -2.70 -11.39 -10.11
CA ALA A 25 -3.13 -10.79 -8.85
C ALA A 25 -4.51 -10.11 -8.99
N VAL A 26 -4.71 -9.30 -10.03
CA VAL A 26 -6.00 -8.63 -10.28
C VAL A 26 -7.12 -9.63 -10.60
N ASN A 27 -6.83 -10.76 -11.26
CA ASN A 27 -7.82 -11.83 -11.45
C ASN A 27 -8.27 -12.40 -10.10
N ALA A 28 -7.35 -12.68 -9.19
CA ALA A 28 -7.69 -13.14 -7.85
C ALA A 28 -8.52 -12.09 -7.09
N LEU A 29 -8.18 -10.80 -7.16
CA LEU A 29 -8.97 -9.73 -6.51
C LEU A 29 -10.43 -9.71 -6.96
N LYS A 30 -10.69 -9.98 -8.24
CA LYS A 30 -12.07 -10.07 -8.78
C LYS A 30 -12.85 -11.21 -8.14
N GLU A 31 -12.22 -12.37 -7.92
CA GLU A 31 -12.88 -13.55 -7.29
C GLU A 31 -13.26 -13.26 -5.84
N TYR A 32 -12.46 -12.45 -5.14
CA TYR A 32 -12.74 -12.05 -3.75
C TYR A 32 -13.61 -10.80 -3.64
N ASN A 33 -14.19 -10.31 -4.75
CA ASN A 33 -15.03 -9.10 -4.80
C ASN A 33 -14.35 -7.87 -4.15
N VAL A 34 -13.04 -7.72 -4.37
CA VAL A 34 -12.29 -6.57 -3.87
C VAL A 34 -12.59 -5.37 -4.74
N GLU A 35 -13.20 -4.34 -4.17
CA GLU A 35 -13.43 -3.08 -4.85
C GLU A 35 -12.14 -2.23 -4.84
N ILE A 36 -11.67 -1.88 -6.04
CA ILE A 36 -10.52 -1.00 -6.21
C ILE A 36 -11.01 0.46 -6.29
N GLY A 37 -10.78 1.22 -5.23
CA GLY A 37 -11.12 2.65 -5.19
C GLY A 37 -10.05 3.53 -5.80
N THR A 38 -8.80 3.37 -5.35
CA THR A 38 -7.64 4.12 -5.86
C THR A 38 -6.60 3.15 -6.38
N LEU A 39 -6.07 3.45 -7.54
CA LEU A 39 -4.95 2.76 -8.16
C LEU A 39 -3.67 3.55 -7.93
N ALA A 40 -2.62 2.87 -7.50
CA ALA A 40 -1.35 3.52 -7.28
C ALA A 40 -0.18 2.66 -7.74
N GLY A 41 0.92 3.29 -8.13
CA GLY A 41 2.07 2.51 -8.54
C GLY A 41 3.36 3.28 -8.70
N SER A 42 4.46 2.52 -8.71
CA SER A 42 5.80 2.97 -9.05
C SER A 42 6.41 2.05 -10.11
N SER A 43 7.24 2.60 -10.98
CA SER A 43 7.91 1.84 -12.04
C SER A 43 6.91 1.03 -12.90
N VAL A 44 7.13 -0.27 -13.09
CA VAL A 44 6.17 -1.14 -13.80
C VAL A 44 4.79 -1.14 -13.13
N GLY A 45 4.74 -0.95 -11.81
CA GLY A 45 3.47 -0.80 -11.11
C GLY A 45 2.70 0.44 -11.54
N ALA A 46 3.39 1.55 -11.82
CA ALA A 46 2.78 2.74 -12.41
C ALA A 46 2.25 2.49 -13.83
N VAL A 47 2.95 1.69 -14.63
CA VAL A 47 2.46 1.26 -15.95
C VAL A 47 1.16 0.49 -15.81
N PHE A 48 1.14 -0.50 -14.92
CA PHE A 48 -0.02 -1.37 -14.71
C PHE A 48 -1.22 -0.59 -14.14
N ALA A 49 -1.00 0.19 -13.09
CA ALA A 49 -2.02 1.05 -12.48
C ALA A 49 -2.57 2.08 -13.47
N GLY A 50 -1.68 2.71 -14.25
CA GLY A 50 -2.07 3.73 -15.23
C GLY A 50 -2.90 3.17 -16.37
N LEU A 51 -2.58 1.99 -16.88
CA LEU A 51 -3.39 1.33 -17.92
C LEU A 51 -4.76 0.90 -17.38
N LEU A 52 -4.83 0.36 -16.15
CA LEU A 52 -6.11 0.08 -15.49
C LEU A 52 -6.94 1.35 -15.27
N ALA A 53 -6.30 2.47 -14.90
CA ALA A 53 -6.97 3.75 -14.71
C ALA A 53 -7.47 4.35 -16.01
N ALA A 54 -6.72 4.14 -17.11
CA ALA A 54 -7.13 4.54 -18.47
C ALA A 54 -8.30 3.70 -19.02
N GLY A 55 -8.71 2.62 -18.31
CA GLY A 55 -9.87 1.82 -18.67
C GLY A 55 -9.57 0.47 -19.31
N TYR A 56 -8.30 0.06 -19.39
CA TYR A 56 -7.97 -1.32 -19.80
C TYR A 56 -8.55 -2.32 -18.81
N ASP A 57 -9.15 -3.38 -19.31
CA ASP A 57 -9.50 -4.51 -18.49
C ASP A 57 -8.32 -5.49 -18.37
N ASN A 58 -8.48 -6.48 -17.50
CA ASN A 58 -7.38 -7.39 -17.20
C ASN A 58 -7.06 -8.38 -18.35
N ASP A 59 -8.02 -8.69 -19.19
CA ASP A 59 -7.81 -9.56 -20.36
C ASP A 59 -7.07 -8.81 -21.47
N GLU A 60 -7.42 -7.55 -21.70
CA GLU A 60 -6.69 -6.65 -22.59
C GLU A 60 -5.22 -6.47 -22.14
N LEU A 61 -5.00 -6.29 -20.83
CA LEU A 61 -3.65 -6.21 -20.27
C LEU A 61 -2.88 -7.53 -20.43
N LYS A 62 -3.54 -8.65 -20.23
CA LYS A 62 -2.93 -9.98 -20.46
C LYS A 62 -2.47 -10.12 -21.91
N GLU A 63 -3.32 -9.82 -22.86
CA GLU A 63 -2.97 -9.87 -24.28
C GLU A 63 -1.81 -8.92 -24.60
N LEU A 64 -1.87 -7.68 -24.11
CA LEU A 64 -0.84 -6.68 -24.30
C LEU A 64 0.52 -7.17 -23.76
N PHE A 65 0.58 -7.57 -22.48
CA PHE A 65 1.84 -7.93 -21.82
C PHE A 65 2.41 -9.28 -22.28
N LEU A 66 1.59 -10.19 -22.80
CA LEU A 66 2.07 -11.43 -23.41
C LEU A 66 2.68 -11.23 -24.81
N ASN A 67 2.24 -10.19 -25.56
CA ASN A 67 2.63 -9.99 -26.95
C ASN A 67 3.61 -8.81 -27.15
N VAL A 68 3.75 -7.90 -26.17
CA VAL A 68 4.67 -6.77 -26.29
C VAL A 68 6.12 -7.23 -26.34
N ASN A 69 6.90 -6.65 -27.25
CA ASN A 69 8.35 -6.78 -27.26
C ASN A 69 8.99 -5.68 -26.42
N PHE A 70 9.32 -6.00 -25.18
CA PHE A 70 9.92 -5.04 -24.24
C PHE A 70 11.35 -4.61 -24.63
N ASP A 71 12.06 -5.36 -25.50
CA ASP A 71 13.39 -4.95 -25.99
C ASP A 71 13.34 -3.66 -26.79
N LEU A 72 12.19 -3.31 -27.38
CA LEU A 72 11.99 -2.04 -28.09
C LEU A 72 12.19 -0.82 -27.16
N PHE A 73 11.99 -0.98 -25.86
CA PHE A 73 12.15 0.11 -24.89
C PHE A 73 13.59 0.32 -24.43
N ARG A 74 14.51 -0.55 -24.84
CA ARG A 74 15.95 -0.39 -24.55
C ARG A 74 16.60 0.73 -25.35
N ASP A 75 15.94 1.51 -26.14
CA ASP A 75 16.40 2.67 -26.94
C ASP A 75 17.88 3.06 -26.65
N ILE A 76 18.79 2.08 -26.96
CA ILE A 76 20.19 2.14 -26.55
C ILE A 76 20.92 3.07 -27.51
N HIS A 77 21.28 4.24 -27.01
CA HIS A 77 22.16 5.17 -27.70
C HIS A 77 23.56 5.10 -27.06
N PHE A 78 24.49 4.45 -27.76
CA PHE A 78 25.89 4.53 -27.45
C PHE A 78 26.42 5.93 -27.76
N GLY A 79 26.13 6.90 -26.87
CA GLY A 79 26.72 8.25 -26.90
C GLY A 79 27.85 8.34 -25.91
N LEU A 80 29.08 8.53 -26.38
CA LEU A 80 30.24 8.96 -25.57
C LEU A 80 30.05 10.42 -25.07
N GLY A 81 28.84 10.78 -24.60
CA GLY A 81 28.49 12.10 -24.12
C GLY A 81 28.44 12.17 -22.60
N LYS A 82 28.46 13.40 -22.08
CA LYS A 82 28.47 13.73 -20.64
C LYS A 82 27.25 13.21 -19.84
N GLU A 83 26.29 12.53 -20.46
CA GLU A 83 25.10 12.01 -19.80
C GLU A 83 25.25 10.48 -19.67
N PHE A 84 25.29 10.00 -18.43
CA PHE A 84 25.33 8.59 -18.06
C PHE A 84 23.94 7.98 -18.28
N ALA A 85 23.54 7.70 -19.54
CA ALA A 85 22.25 7.12 -19.84
C ALA A 85 22.32 6.21 -21.04
N LEU A 86 21.83 4.99 -20.87
CA LEU A 86 21.74 3.96 -21.92
C LEU A 86 20.50 4.16 -22.81
N SER A 87 19.44 4.81 -22.32
CA SER A 87 18.21 5.08 -23.06
C SER A 87 17.63 6.46 -22.71
N LYS A 88 17.05 7.14 -23.70
CA LYS A 88 16.30 8.41 -23.47
C LYS A 88 14.85 8.16 -23.03
N GLY A 89 14.34 6.94 -23.16
CA GLY A 89 12.98 6.55 -22.81
C GLY A 89 11.89 7.18 -23.69
N GLY A 90 12.25 7.70 -24.87
CA GLY A 90 11.30 8.31 -25.81
C GLY A 90 10.34 7.30 -26.40
N VAL A 91 10.88 6.16 -26.90
CA VAL A 91 10.07 5.08 -27.47
C VAL A 91 9.07 4.53 -26.45
N PHE A 92 9.48 4.42 -25.19
CA PHE A 92 8.61 3.96 -24.11
C PHE A 92 7.49 4.98 -23.81
N LEU A 93 7.80 6.28 -23.80
CA LEU A 93 6.80 7.34 -23.63
C LEU A 93 5.78 7.33 -24.76
N ASP A 94 6.23 7.22 -26.02
CA ASP A 94 5.34 7.20 -27.18
C ASP A 94 4.43 5.98 -27.19
N TRP A 95 4.94 4.81 -26.75
CA TRP A 95 4.14 3.62 -26.59
C TRP A 95 3.06 3.79 -25.49
N LEU A 96 3.41 4.36 -24.34
CA LEU A 96 2.44 4.65 -23.27
C LEU A 96 1.38 5.63 -23.71
N ARG A 97 1.77 6.71 -24.41
CA ARG A 97 0.82 7.68 -24.99
C ARG A 97 -0.17 7.00 -25.93
N GLU A 98 0.36 6.24 -26.87
CA GLU A 98 -0.48 5.54 -27.85
C GLU A 98 -1.50 4.64 -27.18
N LEU A 99 -1.11 3.87 -26.14
CA LEU A 99 -2.03 3.01 -25.41
C LEU A 99 -3.10 3.82 -24.65
N ILE A 100 -2.68 4.80 -23.86
CA ILE A 100 -3.59 5.57 -23.02
C ILE A 100 -4.55 6.41 -23.87
N GLU A 101 -4.03 7.07 -24.90
CA GLU A 101 -4.84 7.90 -25.81
C GLU A 101 -5.82 7.05 -26.64
N LYS A 102 -5.40 5.88 -27.16
CA LYS A 102 -6.30 4.96 -27.87
C LYS A 102 -7.46 4.52 -26.98
N LYS A 103 -7.17 4.22 -25.73
CA LYS A 103 -8.20 3.78 -24.79
C LYS A 103 -9.16 4.90 -24.41
N TYR A 104 -8.63 6.10 -24.19
CA TYR A 104 -9.41 7.28 -23.80
C TYR A 104 -10.25 7.84 -24.96
N TYR A 105 -9.66 8.02 -26.14
CA TYR A 105 -10.35 8.61 -27.31
C TYR A 105 -11.15 7.60 -28.14
N GLY A 106 -10.88 6.30 -28.01
CA GLY A 106 -11.56 5.24 -28.76
C GLY A 106 -11.47 5.47 -30.28
N GLU A 107 -12.60 5.49 -30.95
CA GLU A 107 -12.69 5.72 -32.42
C GLU A 107 -12.22 7.12 -32.83
N ASN A 108 -12.17 8.07 -31.92
CA ASN A 108 -11.71 9.44 -32.20
C ASN A 108 -10.18 9.61 -32.04
N TYR A 109 -9.46 8.51 -31.75
CA TYR A 109 -8.01 8.55 -31.62
C TYR A 109 -7.34 8.90 -32.97
N LYS A 110 -6.45 9.90 -32.92
CA LYS A 110 -5.59 10.29 -34.04
C LYS A 110 -4.17 10.50 -33.53
N LYS A 111 -3.26 9.64 -33.94
CA LYS A 111 -1.86 9.67 -33.49
C LYS A 111 -1.20 11.03 -33.75
N GLY A 112 -0.73 11.65 -32.66
CA GLY A 112 -0.04 12.94 -32.68
C GLY A 112 -0.94 14.18 -32.90
N GLU A 113 -2.26 14.03 -33.03
CA GLU A 113 -3.22 15.12 -33.14
C GLU A 113 -4.04 15.34 -31.86
N ASN A 114 -4.27 14.28 -31.07
CA ASN A 114 -5.00 14.39 -29.83
C ASN A 114 -4.15 15.05 -28.74
N LYS A 115 -4.83 15.72 -27.81
CA LYS A 115 -4.16 16.22 -26.61
C LYS A 115 -3.73 15.03 -25.73
N PRO A 116 -2.58 15.12 -25.06
CA PRO A 116 -2.20 14.11 -24.09
C PRO A 116 -3.25 13.95 -22.99
N VAL A 117 -3.54 12.71 -22.59
CA VAL A 117 -4.46 12.43 -21.48
C VAL A 117 -3.80 12.81 -20.17
N THR A 118 -4.50 13.63 -19.37
CA THR A 118 -4.03 14.13 -18.07
C THR A 118 -4.68 13.37 -16.93
N PHE A 119 -4.17 13.58 -15.70
CA PHE A 119 -4.79 12.99 -14.51
C PHE A 119 -6.23 13.48 -14.31
N GLY A 120 -6.52 14.73 -14.67
CA GLY A 120 -7.86 15.31 -14.63
C GLY A 120 -8.89 14.61 -15.52
N ASP A 121 -8.43 14.03 -16.63
CA ASP A 121 -9.27 13.34 -17.61
C ASP A 121 -9.68 11.91 -17.18
N LEU A 122 -8.98 11.31 -16.20
CA LEU A 122 -9.26 9.96 -15.76
C LEU A 122 -10.52 9.90 -14.88
N GLU A 123 -11.34 8.87 -15.09
CA GLU A 123 -12.48 8.56 -14.22
C GLU A 123 -12.04 7.93 -12.89
N LYS A 124 -11.06 7.02 -12.95
CA LYS A 124 -10.51 6.34 -11.78
C LYS A 124 -9.40 7.16 -11.15
N GLU A 125 -9.36 7.17 -9.83
CA GLU A 125 -8.25 7.78 -9.09
C GLU A 125 -6.95 7.01 -9.33
N LEU A 126 -5.95 7.72 -9.83
CA LEU A 126 -4.61 7.21 -10.09
C LEU A 126 -3.57 8.03 -9.36
N VAL A 127 -2.63 7.35 -8.72
CA VAL A 127 -1.45 7.97 -8.12
C VAL A 127 -0.19 7.32 -8.69
N VAL A 128 0.67 8.14 -9.30
CA VAL A 128 1.98 7.72 -9.81
C VAL A 128 3.07 8.29 -8.93
N ILE A 129 3.95 7.42 -8.46
CA ILE A 129 4.99 7.75 -7.48
C ILE A 129 6.33 7.89 -8.18
N THR A 130 7.07 8.93 -7.82
CA THR A 130 8.44 9.19 -8.29
C THR A 130 9.32 9.60 -7.11
N THR A 131 10.63 9.49 -7.29
CA THR A 131 11.61 9.97 -6.31
C THR A 131 12.22 11.28 -6.78
N ASP A 132 12.15 12.31 -5.96
CA ASP A 132 12.80 13.60 -6.14
C ASP A 132 14.23 13.53 -5.54
N LEU A 133 15.22 13.47 -6.41
CA LEU A 133 16.64 13.42 -6.03
C LEU A 133 17.15 14.74 -5.46
N THR A 134 16.53 15.86 -5.84
CA THR A 134 16.95 17.20 -5.40
C THR A 134 16.57 17.44 -3.94
N ASN A 135 15.36 17.03 -3.58
CA ASN A 135 14.79 17.25 -2.24
C ASN A 135 14.78 16.01 -1.36
N PHE A 136 15.30 14.87 -1.84
CA PHE A 136 15.34 13.58 -1.14
C PHE A 136 13.97 13.14 -0.61
N LYS A 137 12.94 13.28 -1.43
CA LYS A 137 11.56 12.96 -1.03
C LYS A 137 10.78 12.26 -2.15
N CYS A 138 9.67 11.65 -1.77
CA CYS A 138 8.70 11.17 -2.72
C CYS A 138 7.99 12.35 -3.40
N LYS A 139 7.77 12.28 -4.73
CA LYS A 139 6.91 13.17 -5.48
C LYS A 139 5.77 12.36 -6.09
N GLU A 140 4.56 12.80 -5.84
CA GLU A 140 3.32 12.21 -6.32
C GLU A 140 2.78 12.99 -7.52
N PHE A 141 2.25 12.24 -8.50
CA PHE A 141 1.42 12.76 -9.57
C PHE A 141 0.03 12.12 -9.45
N SER A 142 -0.99 12.95 -9.32
CA SER A 142 -2.38 12.51 -9.14
C SER A 142 -3.35 13.59 -9.58
N LYS A 143 -4.64 13.25 -9.70
CA LYS A 143 -5.70 14.21 -9.99
C LYS A 143 -5.76 15.35 -8.97
N LYS A 144 -5.46 15.05 -7.70
CA LYS A 144 -5.44 16.03 -6.59
C LYS A 144 -4.25 16.99 -6.67
N GLU A 145 -3.04 16.47 -6.95
CA GLU A 145 -1.80 17.24 -6.86
C GLU A 145 -1.38 17.88 -8.18
N THR A 146 -1.68 17.21 -9.31
CA THR A 146 -1.22 17.61 -10.66
C THR A 146 -2.27 17.27 -11.73
N PRO A 147 -3.50 17.82 -11.66
CA PRO A 147 -4.60 17.45 -12.57
C PRO A 147 -4.27 17.62 -14.04
N ASP A 148 -3.49 18.64 -14.41
CA ASP A 148 -3.14 18.95 -15.80
C ASP A 148 -1.89 18.22 -16.30
N PHE A 149 -1.25 17.39 -15.46
CA PHE A 149 -0.05 16.67 -15.88
C PHE A 149 -0.40 15.42 -16.68
N GLU A 150 0.39 15.15 -17.71
CA GLU A 150 0.22 14.01 -18.61
C GLU A 150 0.47 12.68 -17.90
N VAL A 151 -0.48 11.75 -17.94
CA VAL A 151 -0.40 10.44 -17.30
C VAL A 151 0.76 9.61 -17.86
N ALA A 152 0.89 9.49 -19.18
CA ALA A 152 1.97 8.74 -19.82
C ALA A 152 3.36 9.24 -19.42
N LYS A 153 3.50 10.56 -19.29
CA LYS A 153 4.75 11.19 -18.86
C LYS A 153 5.08 10.89 -17.40
N ALA A 154 4.09 10.96 -16.50
CA ALA A 154 4.29 10.59 -15.09
C ALA A 154 4.73 9.13 -14.95
N ILE A 155 4.09 8.21 -15.67
CA ILE A 155 4.46 6.78 -15.69
C ILE A 155 5.88 6.60 -16.22
N ARG A 156 6.26 7.29 -17.30
CA ARG A 156 7.62 7.24 -17.84
C ARG A 156 8.64 7.76 -16.81
N ILE A 157 8.35 8.85 -16.11
CA ILE A 157 9.23 9.39 -15.05
C ILE A 157 9.37 8.36 -13.94
N SER A 158 8.27 7.80 -13.46
CA SER A 158 8.24 6.76 -12.43
C SER A 158 9.02 5.50 -12.81
N SER A 159 9.25 5.27 -14.09
CA SER A 159 10.03 4.14 -14.62
C SER A 159 11.47 4.52 -14.99
N THR A 160 11.94 5.70 -14.57
CA THR A 160 13.31 6.17 -14.83
C THR A 160 14.30 5.51 -13.87
N MET A 161 14.75 4.32 -14.21
CA MET A 161 15.73 3.61 -13.39
C MET A 161 17.09 4.33 -13.41
N PRO A 162 17.64 4.74 -12.24
CA PRO A 162 18.94 5.38 -12.14
C PRO A 162 20.05 4.54 -12.79
N GLY A 163 20.87 5.18 -13.59
CA GLY A 163 21.96 4.51 -14.35
C GLY A 163 21.52 3.89 -15.70
N LEU A 164 20.22 3.72 -15.95
CA LEU A 164 19.70 3.30 -17.25
C LEU A 164 19.11 4.44 -18.04
N MET A 165 18.43 5.37 -17.37
CA MET A 165 17.83 6.57 -17.97
C MET A 165 18.27 7.83 -17.22
N PRO A 166 18.39 8.99 -17.91
CA PRO A 166 18.70 10.24 -17.24
C PRO A 166 17.51 10.68 -16.37
N PRO A 167 17.77 11.31 -15.20
CA PRO A 167 16.73 11.93 -14.41
C PRO A 167 15.88 12.88 -15.23
N TYR A 168 14.58 12.91 -14.92
CA TYR A 168 13.66 13.83 -15.56
C TYR A 168 13.64 15.17 -14.83
N LYS A 169 13.91 16.27 -15.54
CA LYS A 169 13.83 17.63 -14.95
C LYS A 169 12.36 18.06 -14.90
N TYR A 170 11.89 18.31 -13.70
CA TYR A 170 10.56 18.81 -13.40
C TYR A 170 10.66 20.01 -12.45
N GLU A 171 10.32 21.19 -12.96
CA GLU A 171 10.55 22.45 -12.23
C GLU A 171 12.03 22.54 -11.77
N ASP A 172 12.26 22.74 -10.48
CA ASP A 172 13.61 22.79 -9.88
C ASP A 172 14.10 21.43 -9.38
N SER A 173 13.41 20.34 -9.72
CA SER A 173 13.68 18.98 -9.22
C SER A 173 14.15 18.03 -10.32
N GLU A 174 14.96 17.05 -9.94
CA GLU A 174 15.33 15.90 -10.75
C GLU A 174 14.60 14.65 -10.25
N LEU A 175 13.72 14.11 -11.10
CA LEU A 175 12.87 12.97 -10.76
C LEU A 175 13.36 11.68 -11.40
N VAL A 176 13.28 10.60 -10.64
CA VAL A 176 13.61 9.22 -11.05
C VAL A 176 12.55 8.23 -10.60
N ASP A 177 12.82 6.95 -10.81
CA ASP A 177 11.98 5.82 -10.43
C ASP A 177 11.49 5.91 -8.97
N GLY A 178 10.19 5.70 -8.79
CA GLY A 178 9.55 5.83 -7.50
C GLY A 178 9.95 4.77 -6.47
N ASP A 179 10.42 3.62 -6.92
CA ASP A 179 10.87 2.54 -6.03
C ASP A 179 12.16 2.88 -5.29
N LEU A 180 12.96 3.84 -5.76
CA LEU A 180 14.21 4.18 -5.11
C LEU A 180 14.01 4.60 -3.65
N GLN A 181 12.95 5.33 -3.37
CA GLN A 181 12.63 5.75 -2.01
C GLN A 181 11.51 4.94 -1.37
N LYS A 182 10.75 4.14 -2.11
CA LYS A 182 9.59 3.31 -1.66
C LYS A 182 8.79 3.86 -0.45
N SER A 183 9.12 5.05 -0.04
CA SER A 183 8.37 5.77 0.96
C SER A 183 7.12 6.35 0.31
N TRP A 184 6.26 5.44 -0.21
CA TRP A 184 4.87 5.85 -0.29
C TRP A 184 4.55 6.42 1.07
N PRO A 185 4.16 7.69 1.14
CA PRO A 185 3.86 8.29 2.41
C PRO A 185 2.66 7.57 3.01
N LEU A 186 2.95 6.60 3.85
CA LEU A 186 1.95 5.97 4.71
C LEU A 186 1.24 7.01 5.59
N TRP A 187 1.87 8.16 5.83
CA TRP A 187 1.23 9.32 6.45
C TRP A 187 0.17 10.00 5.56
N LYS A 188 0.26 9.94 4.21
CA LYS A 188 -0.86 10.30 3.31
C LYS A 188 -1.96 9.24 3.30
N LEU A 189 -1.63 8.02 3.69
CA LEU A 189 -2.59 6.96 3.88
C LEU A 189 -3.47 7.19 5.11
N SER A 190 -3.01 7.95 6.11
CA SER A 190 -3.86 8.34 7.23
C SER A 190 -5.10 9.12 6.77
N ASP A 191 -4.97 9.95 5.72
CA ASP A 191 -6.11 10.67 5.16
C ASP A 191 -7.09 9.72 4.43
N THR A 192 -6.59 8.70 3.76
CA THR A 192 -7.40 7.64 3.12
C THR A 192 -7.94 6.65 4.16
N LEU A 193 -7.17 6.36 5.21
CA LEU A 193 -7.54 5.46 6.29
C LEU A 193 -8.52 6.06 7.31
N ASN A 194 -8.78 7.37 7.25
CA ASN A 194 -9.82 8.01 8.06
C ASN A 194 -11.24 7.59 7.66
N ASN A 195 -11.42 6.99 6.49
CA ASN A 195 -12.68 6.33 6.12
C ASN A 195 -12.72 4.91 6.70
N VAL A 196 -13.80 4.57 7.38
CA VAL A 196 -13.96 3.28 8.09
C VAL A 196 -13.80 2.08 7.15
N ASN A 197 -14.17 2.24 5.87
CA ASN A 197 -14.17 1.17 4.88
C ASN A 197 -12.92 1.13 3.98
N ASP A 198 -12.03 2.11 4.06
CA ASP A 198 -10.86 2.18 3.18
C ASP A 198 -9.71 1.36 3.73
N ARG A 199 -9.14 0.51 2.90
CA ARG A 199 -8.00 -0.36 3.20
C ARG A 199 -6.91 -0.16 2.14
N ILE A 200 -5.71 -0.58 2.47
CA ILE A 200 -4.59 -0.59 1.56
C ILE A 200 -4.21 -2.02 1.26
N LEU A 201 -3.99 -2.30 -0.01
CA LEU A 201 -3.42 -3.55 -0.47
C LEU A 201 -2.21 -3.26 -1.36
N GLU A 202 -1.02 -3.56 -0.87
CA GLU A 202 0.21 -3.41 -1.62
C GLU A 202 0.66 -4.73 -2.21
N PHE A 203 0.88 -4.76 -3.53
CA PHE A 203 1.55 -5.86 -4.22
C PHE A 203 3.03 -5.57 -4.37
N ARG A 204 3.87 -6.52 -3.98
CA ARG A 204 5.33 -6.47 -4.05
C ARG A 204 5.84 -7.57 -4.93
N LEU A 205 6.84 -7.25 -5.75
CA LEU A 205 7.52 -8.21 -6.59
C LEU A 205 8.86 -8.57 -5.95
N GLU A 206 9.01 -9.81 -5.54
CA GLU A 206 10.26 -10.35 -5.06
C GLU A 206 10.78 -11.44 -5.99
N GLY A 207 12.07 -11.72 -5.92
CA GLY A 207 12.69 -12.78 -6.68
C GLY A 207 14.13 -13.01 -6.25
N ASP A 208 14.67 -14.16 -6.59
CA ASP A 208 16.02 -14.54 -6.24
C ASP A 208 17.03 -13.68 -7.00
N TYR A 209 17.59 -12.71 -6.30
CA TYR A 209 18.71 -11.91 -6.80
C TYR A 209 20.01 -12.71 -6.70
N ALA A 210 20.09 -13.83 -7.40
CA ALA A 210 21.36 -14.52 -7.52
C ALA A 210 22.30 -13.62 -8.33
N GLY A 211 23.19 -12.92 -7.63
CA GLY A 211 24.19 -11.99 -8.18
C GLY A 211 25.16 -12.62 -9.17
N LYS A 212 24.64 -13.28 -10.20
CA LYS A 212 25.43 -13.95 -11.26
C LYS A 212 25.90 -12.98 -12.34
N GLY A 213 25.74 -11.66 -12.17
CA GLY A 213 26.11 -10.69 -13.19
C GLY A 213 27.44 -10.01 -12.93
N LYS A 214 28.43 -10.33 -13.75
CA LYS A 214 29.78 -9.71 -13.74
C LYS A 214 29.84 -8.37 -14.52
N ASN A 215 28.71 -7.78 -14.93
CA ASN A 215 28.69 -6.55 -15.71
C ASN A 215 28.11 -5.37 -14.91
N ALA A 216 28.41 -4.14 -15.35
CA ALA A 216 28.02 -2.92 -14.67
C ALA A 216 26.49 -2.79 -14.49
N ILE A 217 25.70 -3.24 -15.45
CA ILE A 217 24.24 -3.19 -15.40
C ILE A 217 23.73 -4.07 -14.25
N ASN A 218 24.25 -5.28 -14.11
CA ASN A 218 23.86 -6.19 -13.04
C ASN A 218 24.29 -5.65 -11.66
N PHE A 219 25.43 -4.97 -11.58
CA PHE A 219 25.87 -4.31 -10.35
C PHE A 219 24.90 -3.18 -9.96
N ILE A 220 24.55 -2.31 -10.90
CA ILE A 220 23.57 -1.24 -10.68
C ILE A 220 22.22 -1.82 -10.21
N ASN A 221 21.73 -2.87 -10.86
CA ASN A 221 20.51 -3.55 -10.47
C ASN A 221 20.58 -4.15 -9.07
N THR A 222 21.72 -4.74 -8.70
CA THR A 222 21.92 -5.30 -7.36
C THR A 222 21.88 -4.21 -6.30
N VAL A 223 22.58 -3.10 -6.52
CA VAL A 223 22.56 -1.95 -5.60
C VAL A 223 21.15 -1.37 -5.49
N TYR A 224 20.48 -1.17 -6.61
CA TYR A 224 19.09 -0.70 -6.65
C TYR A 224 18.17 -1.63 -5.85
N SER A 225 18.27 -2.93 -6.06
CA SER A 225 17.48 -3.93 -5.32
C SER A 225 17.79 -3.93 -3.82
N CYS A 226 19.04 -3.76 -3.43
CA CYS A 226 19.40 -3.64 -2.01
C CYS A 226 18.75 -2.42 -1.37
N VAL A 227 18.83 -1.25 -2.01
CA VAL A 227 18.23 -0.02 -1.48
C VAL A 227 16.70 -0.15 -1.37
N THR A 228 16.05 -0.63 -2.42
CA THR A 228 14.60 -0.80 -2.44
C THR A 228 14.10 -1.85 -1.45
N SER A 229 14.88 -2.92 -1.20
CA SER A 229 14.54 -3.95 -0.21
C SER A 229 14.58 -3.42 1.22
N VAL A 230 15.56 -2.59 1.56
CA VAL A 230 15.64 -1.98 2.91
C VAL A 230 14.40 -1.13 3.19
N ALA A 231 14.02 -0.25 2.26
CA ALA A 231 12.82 0.58 2.40
C ALA A 231 11.55 -0.29 2.51
N THR A 232 11.44 -1.34 1.69
CA THR A 232 10.31 -2.27 1.72
C THR A 232 10.19 -2.98 3.07
N ASN A 233 11.29 -3.56 3.57
CA ASN A 233 11.29 -4.27 4.86
C ASN A 233 10.93 -3.34 6.01
N PHE A 234 11.44 -2.11 6.01
CA PHE A 234 11.10 -1.11 7.02
C PHE A 234 9.58 -0.82 7.04
N ILE A 235 8.94 -0.69 5.87
CA ILE A 235 7.50 -0.48 5.78
C ILE A 235 6.73 -1.71 6.30
N VAL A 236 7.17 -2.93 5.94
CA VAL A 236 6.54 -4.17 6.45
C VAL A 236 6.65 -4.25 7.98
N ASP A 237 7.82 -3.93 8.51
CA ASP A 237 8.04 -3.99 9.96
C ASP A 237 7.17 -2.99 10.73
N LEU A 238 6.92 -1.80 10.15
CA LEU A 238 6.09 -0.78 10.78
C LEU A 238 4.59 -1.00 10.62
N TYR A 239 4.16 -1.44 9.44
CA TYR A 239 2.74 -1.41 9.05
C TYR A 239 2.17 -2.76 8.65
N GLY A 240 2.99 -3.75 8.35
CA GLY A 240 2.54 -5.04 7.82
C GLY A 240 1.55 -5.79 8.71
N GLN A 241 1.55 -5.48 10.00
CA GLN A 241 0.59 -6.06 10.97
C GLN A 241 -0.62 -5.16 11.26
N LYS A 242 -0.60 -3.88 10.81
CA LYS A 242 -1.74 -2.97 11.00
C LYS A 242 -3.00 -3.50 10.33
N ASP A 243 -4.16 -3.28 10.96
CA ASP A 243 -5.44 -3.79 10.48
C ASP A 243 -5.77 -3.36 9.05
N LYS A 244 -5.60 -2.08 8.74
CA LYS A 244 -5.99 -1.50 7.45
C LYS A 244 -4.93 -1.59 6.35
N TYR A 245 -3.78 -2.19 6.63
CA TYR A 245 -2.69 -2.33 5.66
C TYR A 245 -2.42 -3.80 5.38
N ASP A 246 -2.71 -4.20 4.17
CA ASP A 246 -2.46 -5.54 3.65
C ASP A 246 -1.34 -5.50 2.60
N TYR A 247 -0.52 -6.52 2.54
CA TYR A 247 0.48 -6.65 1.49
C TYR A 247 0.58 -8.09 1.00
N VAL A 248 0.79 -8.24 -0.30
CA VAL A 248 0.99 -9.54 -0.95
C VAL A 248 2.34 -9.52 -1.64
N THR A 249 3.23 -10.38 -1.20
CA THR A 249 4.52 -10.58 -1.84
C THR A 249 4.37 -11.63 -2.95
N LEU A 250 4.64 -11.21 -4.20
CA LEU A 250 4.65 -12.07 -5.36
C LEU A 250 6.10 -12.52 -5.63
N ASN A 251 6.44 -13.71 -5.16
CA ASN A 251 7.77 -14.29 -5.39
C ASN A 251 7.83 -14.85 -6.81
N THR A 252 8.56 -14.16 -7.66
CA THR A 252 8.70 -14.46 -9.09
C THR A 252 9.90 -15.38 -9.40
N GLY A 253 10.58 -15.92 -8.39
CA GLY A 253 11.71 -16.83 -8.52
C GLY A 253 12.93 -16.19 -9.22
N GLU A 254 13.56 -16.93 -10.09
CA GLU A 254 14.82 -16.54 -10.74
C GLU A 254 14.65 -15.50 -11.89
N VAL A 255 13.48 -14.89 -12.07
CA VAL A 255 13.27 -13.91 -13.15
C VAL A 255 14.07 -12.63 -12.88
N VAL A 256 15.07 -12.37 -13.72
CA VAL A 256 15.93 -11.19 -13.61
C VAL A 256 15.17 -9.93 -14.06
N ILE A 257 15.21 -8.86 -13.26
CA ILE A 257 14.46 -7.62 -13.47
C ILE A 257 14.65 -7.04 -14.88
N VAL A 258 15.87 -7.01 -15.38
CA VAL A 258 16.21 -6.41 -16.68
C VAL A 258 16.20 -7.38 -17.85
N ASP A 259 15.81 -8.62 -17.66
CA ASP A 259 15.63 -9.57 -18.74
C ASP A 259 14.25 -9.39 -19.39
N PHE A 260 14.14 -8.38 -20.22
CA PHE A 260 12.90 -8.04 -20.91
C PHE A 260 12.49 -9.04 -21.99
N ASN A 261 13.39 -9.95 -22.38
CA ASN A 261 13.15 -10.94 -23.44
C ASN A 261 12.62 -12.27 -22.89
N GLN A 262 11.78 -12.22 -21.87
CA GLN A 262 11.16 -13.43 -21.33
C GLN A 262 10.21 -14.06 -22.35
N PRO A 263 10.35 -15.36 -22.65
CA PRO A 263 9.45 -16.07 -23.54
C PRO A 263 8.02 -16.11 -22.97
N LYS A 264 7.05 -16.34 -23.86
CA LYS A 264 5.62 -16.27 -23.52
C LYS A 264 5.21 -17.20 -22.39
N ASP A 265 5.74 -18.42 -22.39
CA ASP A 265 5.49 -19.42 -21.35
C ASP A 265 5.96 -18.95 -19.94
N LYS A 266 7.09 -18.26 -19.85
CA LYS A 266 7.51 -17.66 -18.59
C LYS A 266 6.65 -16.50 -18.15
N ARG A 267 6.16 -15.68 -19.08
CA ARG A 267 5.20 -14.61 -18.77
C ARG A 267 3.86 -15.19 -18.28
N GLU A 268 3.37 -16.26 -18.91
CA GLU A 268 2.19 -17.00 -18.45
C GLU A 268 2.40 -17.61 -17.06
N HIS A 269 3.59 -18.09 -16.78
CA HIS A 269 3.95 -18.58 -15.45
C HIS A 269 3.94 -17.47 -14.39
N LEU A 270 4.42 -16.26 -14.71
CA LEU A 270 4.31 -15.09 -13.82
C LEU A 270 2.86 -14.74 -13.51
N ILE A 271 1.98 -14.78 -14.51
CA ILE A 271 0.53 -14.56 -14.30
C ILE A 271 -0.03 -15.60 -13.32
N LYS A 272 0.33 -16.87 -13.50
CA LYS A 272 -0.09 -17.93 -12.60
C LYS A 272 0.39 -17.71 -11.17
N ILE A 273 1.67 -17.35 -10.99
CA ILE A 273 2.26 -16.99 -9.69
C ILE A 273 1.44 -15.86 -9.02
N GLY A 274 1.17 -14.78 -9.76
CA GLY A 274 0.39 -13.66 -9.25
C GLY A 274 -0.99 -14.06 -8.76
N TYR A 275 -1.67 -14.90 -9.51
CA TYR A 275 -2.98 -15.43 -9.13
C TYR A 275 -2.90 -16.32 -7.88
N GLU A 276 -2.04 -17.34 -7.89
CA GLU A 276 -1.97 -18.33 -6.81
C GLU A 276 -1.53 -17.71 -5.47
N GLN A 277 -0.54 -16.82 -5.49
CA GLN A 277 -0.05 -16.20 -4.25
C GLN A 277 -1.02 -15.15 -3.71
N THR A 278 -1.74 -14.43 -4.57
CA THR A 278 -2.81 -13.55 -4.12
C THR A 278 -3.97 -14.34 -3.53
N LYS A 279 -4.35 -15.43 -4.15
CA LYS A 279 -5.37 -16.35 -3.63
C LYS A 279 -4.95 -16.91 -2.26
N ASP A 280 -3.73 -17.41 -2.12
CA ASP A 280 -3.19 -17.91 -0.85
C ASP A 280 -3.25 -16.85 0.26
N TYR A 281 -2.93 -15.59 -0.07
CA TYR A 281 -3.07 -14.49 0.87
C TYR A 281 -4.50 -14.36 1.41
N PHE A 282 -5.50 -14.35 0.53
CA PHE A 282 -6.89 -14.19 0.93
C PHE A 282 -7.47 -15.41 1.64
N GLU A 283 -6.99 -16.61 1.30
CA GLU A 283 -7.47 -17.86 1.90
C GLU A 283 -6.81 -18.21 3.23
N HIS A 284 -5.51 -17.88 3.39
CA HIS A 284 -4.72 -18.39 4.51
C HIS A 284 -4.06 -17.30 5.37
N VAL A 285 -3.60 -16.19 4.76
CA VAL A 285 -2.85 -15.16 5.50
C VAL A 285 -3.79 -14.15 6.13
N LEU A 286 -4.67 -13.55 5.35
CA LEU A 286 -5.60 -12.53 5.83
C LEU A 286 -6.54 -13.05 6.93
N PRO A 287 -7.14 -14.26 6.85
CA PRO A 287 -7.96 -14.79 7.94
C PRO A 287 -7.19 -14.96 9.25
N LYS A 288 -5.93 -15.43 9.19
CA LYS A 288 -5.08 -15.54 10.40
C LYS A 288 -4.78 -14.17 11.00
N LYS A 289 -4.49 -13.16 10.17
CA LYS A 289 -4.29 -11.78 10.61
C LYS A 289 -5.54 -11.24 11.31
N LYS A 290 -6.73 -11.47 10.74
CA LYS A 290 -8.01 -11.05 11.32
C LYS A 290 -8.32 -11.77 12.62
N GLN A 291 -8.03 -13.06 12.72
CA GLN A 291 -8.20 -13.82 13.96
C GLN A 291 -7.26 -13.33 15.07
N ALA A 292 -6.02 -12.99 14.72
CA ALA A 292 -5.07 -12.43 15.70
C ALA A 292 -5.57 -11.07 16.22
N LEU A 293 -6.07 -10.20 15.34
CA LEU A 293 -6.70 -8.92 15.71
C LEU A 293 -7.89 -9.11 16.64
N TYR A 294 -8.79 -10.02 16.30
CA TYR A 294 -9.94 -10.37 17.14
C TYR A 294 -9.50 -10.76 18.56
N ASN A 295 -8.48 -11.60 18.68
CA ASN A 295 -7.97 -12.03 19.97
C ASN A 295 -7.39 -10.85 20.78
N TYR A 296 -6.71 -9.88 20.12
CA TYR A 296 -6.23 -8.67 20.78
C TYR A 296 -7.38 -7.82 21.31
N TYR A 297 -8.42 -7.58 20.51
CA TYR A 297 -9.57 -6.79 20.97
C TYR A 297 -10.36 -7.50 22.07
N GLU A 298 -10.44 -8.83 22.05
CA GLU A 298 -11.05 -9.60 23.13
C GLU A 298 -10.26 -9.46 24.43
N MET A 299 -8.93 -9.51 24.38
CA MET A 299 -8.04 -9.27 25.51
C MET A 299 -8.24 -7.85 26.10
N ILE A 300 -8.22 -6.83 25.25
CA ILE A 300 -8.46 -5.43 25.66
C ILE A 300 -9.83 -5.27 26.33
N LEU A 301 -10.88 -5.83 25.74
CA LEU A 301 -12.23 -5.80 26.34
C LEU A 301 -12.31 -6.43 27.72
N LYS A 302 -11.56 -7.52 27.96
CA LYS A 302 -11.49 -8.16 29.27
C LYS A 302 -10.90 -7.22 30.32
N HIS A 303 -9.83 -6.49 29.99
CA HIS A 303 -9.26 -5.46 30.87
C HIS A 303 -10.28 -4.33 31.14
N LEU A 304 -10.91 -3.78 30.10
CA LEU A 304 -11.89 -2.70 30.22
C LEU A 304 -13.11 -3.12 31.06
N CYS A 305 -13.60 -4.35 30.91
CA CYS A 305 -14.68 -4.89 31.74
C CYS A 305 -14.23 -5.08 33.20
N THR A 306 -12.97 -5.42 33.45
CA THR A 306 -12.42 -5.53 34.80
C THR A 306 -12.32 -4.16 35.45
N LEU A 307 -11.81 -3.15 34.72
CA LEU A 307 -11.76 -1.75 35.18
C LEU A 307 -13.16 -1.21 35.52
N GLU A 308 -14.16 -1.48 34.69
CA GLU A 308 -15.56 -1.09 34.97
C GLU A 308 -16.11 -1.69 36.27
N LYS A 309 -15.86 -3.00 36.49
CA LYS A 309 -16.28 -3.69 37.73
C LYS A 309 -15.58 -3.13 38.97
N GLN A 310 -14.30 -2.78 38.86
CA GLN A 310 -13.51 -2.19 39.93
C GLN A 310 -13.95 -0.76 40.22
N LEU A 311 -14.26 0.04 39.19
CA LEU A 311 -14.78 1.41 39.30
C LEU A 311 -16.12 1.44 40.04
N LYS A 312 -17.07 0.58 39.69
CA LYS A 312 -18.36 0.41 40.38
C LYS A 312 -18.20 0.04 41.84
N LYS A 313 -17.17 -0.71 42.16
CA LYS A 313 -16.81 -1.10 43.57
C LYS A 313 -15.86 -0.11 44.26
N ARG A 314 -15.49 1.00 43.57
CA ARG A 314 -14.54 2.03 44.01
C ARG A 314 -13.18 1.48 44.45
N LYS A 315 -12.71 0.43 43.79
CA LYS A 315 -11.43 -0.25 44.10
C LYS A 315 -10.28 0.37 43.30
N ILE A 316 -9.94 1.64 43.57
CA ILE A 316 -9.01 2.42 42.79
C ILE A 316 -7.59 1.83 42.73
N SER A 317 -7.12 1.23 43.83
CA SER A 317 -5.82 0.55 43.82
C SER A 317 -5.76 -0.62 42.83
N GLN A 318 -6.84 -1.42 42.77
CA GLN A 318 -6.94 -2.53 41.80
C GLN A 318 -7.10 -2.03 40.37
N MET A 319 -7.84 -0.90 40.16
CA MET A 319 -7.92 -0.27 38.82
C MET A 319 -6.55 0.19 38.34
N ARG A 320 -5.68 0.70 39.24
CA ARG A 320 -4.34 1.16 38.84
C ARG A 320 -3.47 -0.02 38.39
N GLU A 321 -3.56 -1.14 39.08
CA GLU A 321 -2.86 -2.39 38.73
C GLU A 321 -3.37 -2.91 37.37
N GLU A 322 -4.68 -3.01 37.20
CA GLU A 322 -5.31 -3.45 35.94
C GLU A 322 -4.97 -2.55 34.77
N MET A 323 -4.94 -1.22 34.96
CA MET A 323 -4.51 -0.24 33.96
C MET A 323 -3.05 -0.49 33.56
N GLY A 324 -2.19 -0.80 34.51
CA GLY A 324 -0.81 -1.19 34.25
C GLY A 324 -0.69 -2.44 33.37
N LEU A 325 -1.47 -3.48 33.68
CA LEU A 325 -1.51 -4.72 32.89
C LEU A 325 -2.03 -4.46 31.46
N LEU A 326 -3.12 -3.70 31.33
CA LEU A 326 -3.63 -3.31 30.01
C LEU A 326 -2.54 -2.65 29.15
N PHE A 327 -1.74 -1.74 29.70
CA PHE A 327 -0.71 -1.03 28.92
C PHE A 327 0.54 -1.87 28.68
N ILE A 328 0.83 -2.90 29.48
CA ILE A 328 1.84 -3.92 29.15
C ILE A 328 1.40 -4.69 27.89
N ASP A 329 0.16 -5.19 27.89
CA ASP A 329 -0.38 -5.95 26.77
C ASP A 329 -0.55 -5.08 25.51
N LEU A 330 -0.93 -3.80 25.68
CA LEU A 330 -1.02 -2.83 24.59
C LEU A 330 0.34 -2.49 23.97
N HIS A 331 1.43 -2.59 24.70
CA HIS A 331 2.76 -2.33 24.14
C HIS A 331 3.09 -3.29 23.00
N GLU A 332 2.71 -4.55 23.12
CA GLU A 332 2.85 -5.54 22.05
C GLU A 332 1.77 -5.37 20.97
N ALA A 333 0.54 -5.07 21.37
CA ALA A 333 -0.60 -4.90 20.47
C ALA A 333 -0.55 -3.61 19.64
N ASN A 334 0.22 -2.59 20.02
CA ASN A 334 0.30 -1.27 19.34
C ASN A 334 0.66 -1.38 17.85
N LYS A 335 1.45 -2.39 17.48
CA LYS A 335 1.80 -2.63 16.06
C LYS A 335 0.65 -3.16 15.22
N VAL A 336 -0.43 -3.63 15.85
CA VAL A 336 -1.48 -4.42 15.23
C VAL A 336 -2.83 -3.70 15.24
N ILE A 337 -3.20 -3.12 16.38
CA ILE A 337 -4.50 -2.47 16.57
C ILE A 337 -4.62 -1.14 15.83
N ASP A 338 -5.87 -0.71 15.63
CA ASP A 338 -6.21 0.59 15.02
C ASP A 338 -5.66 1.74 15.88
N GLU A 339 -5.06 2.76 15.23
CA GLU A 339 -4.47 3.92 15.94
C GLU A 339 -5.51 4.70 16.74
N ASN A 340 -6.73 4.86 16.21
CA ASN A 340 -7.81 5.54 16.94
C ASN A 340 -8.16 4.80 18.24
N ILE A 341 -8.17 3.46 18.23
CA ILE A 341 -8.37 2.66 19.43
C ILE A 341 -7.23 2.87 20.43
N PHE A 342 -5.99 2.86 19.95
CA PHE A 342 -4.81 3.09 20.80
C PHE A 342 -4.85 4.47 21.45
N ASP A 343 -5.24 5.51 20.70
CA ASP A 343 -5.38 6.88 21.19
C ASP A 343 -6.49 6.96 22.26
N LYS A 344 -7.63 6.32 22.04
CA LYS A 344 -8.72 6.27 23.02
C LYS A 344 -8.33 5.57 24.32
N LEU A 345 -7.55 4.52 24.23
CA LEU A 345 -7.03 3.82 25.41
C LEU A 345 -5.99 4.68 26.15
N THR A 346 -5.18 5.43 25.42
CA THR A 346 -4.21 6.38 25.99
C THR A 346 -4.94 7.54 26.68
N GLU A 347 -5.95 8.10 26.05
CA GLU A 347 -6.81 9.11 26.65
C GLU A 347 -7.47 8.60 27.95
N LEU A 348 -7.99 7.38 27.94
CA LEU A 348 -8.52 6.74 29.17
C LEU A 348 -7.49 6.67 30.28
N LYS A 349 -6.24 6.29 29.95
CA LYS A 349 -5.14 6.22 30.93
C LYS A 349 -4.87 7.60 31.53
N ASP A 350 -4.76 8.62 30.69
CA ASP A 350 -4.43 9.98 31.12
C ASP A 350 -5.55 10.55 32.00
N VAL A 351 -6.80 10.38 31.62
CA VAL A 351 -7.98 10.74 32.39
C VAL A 351 -8.01 10.00 33.75
N PHE A 352 -7.66 8.71 33.75
CA PHE A 352 -7.60 7.93 34.97
C PHE A 352 -6.55 8.49 35.95
N PHE A 353 -5.34 8.77 35.49
CA PHE A 353 -4.27 9.28 36.36
C PHE A 353 -4.49 10.73 36.76
N GLU A 354 -5.08 11.58 35.92
CA GLU A 354 -5.42 12.96 36.27
C GLU A 354 -6.46 13.02 37.40
N HIS A 355 -7.50 12.21 37.33
CA HIS A 355 -8.65 12.33 38.23
C HIS A 355 -8.59 11.40 39.45
N LEU A 356 -7.87 10.25 39.37
CA LEU A 356 -7.84 9.21 40.40
C LEU A 356 -6.43 8.91 40.94
N SER A 357 -5.45 9.81 40.72
CA SER A 357 -4.12 9.66 41.30
C SER A 357 -4.13 9.83 42.82
N GLU A 358 -4.86 10.84 43.30
CA GLU A 358 -4.90 11.16 44.73
C GLU A 358 -6.36 11.34 45.22
N PRO A 359 -6.69 10.73 46.40
CA PRO A 359 -7.96 10.98 47.03
C PRO A 359 -7.96 12.38 47.68
N ASN A 360 -9.16 12.83 48.08
CA ASN A 360 -9.29 14.03 48.90
C ASN A 360 -8.72 13.80 50.35
N ILE A 361 -8.77 14.87 51.19
CA ILE A 361 -8.31 14.86 52.55
C ILE A 361 -8.98 13.80 53.47
N PHE A 362 -10.12 13.24 53.01
CA PHE A 362 -10.84 12.17 53.72
C PHE A 362 -10.58 10.79 53.14
N GLY A 363 -9.62 10.66 52.24
CA GLY A 363 -9.32 9.37 51.55
C GLY A 363 -10.38 8.95 50.51
N LEU A 364 -11.26 9.89 50.06
CA LEU A 364 -12.34 9.60 49.14
C LEU A 364 -12.11 10.30 47.77
N TYR A 365 -12.61 9.68 46.73
CA TYR A 365 -12.64 10.28 45.36
C TYR A 365 -14.00 10.93 45.11
N PRO A 366 -14.03 12.21 44.66
CA PRO A 366 -15.26 12.91 44.32
C PRO A 366 -16.06 12.19 43.23
N LYS A 367 -17.41 12.21 43.35
CA LYS A 367 -18.29 11.58 42.35
C LYS A 367 -18.08 12.12 40.94
N SER A 368 -17.80 13.42 40.81
CA SER A 368 -17.53 14.07 39.51
C SER A 368 -16.28 13.47 38.83
N LYS A 369 -15.21 13.22 39.58
CA LYS A 369 -13.99 12.59 39.04
C LYS A 369 -14.21 11.14 38.63
N LEU A 370 -14.98 10.40 39.42
CA LEU A 370 -15.37 9.02 39.05
C LEU A 370 -16.21 8.97 37.77
N LEU A 371 -17.14 9.94 37.62
CA LEU A 371 -17.98 10.03 36.42
C LEU A 371 -17.16 10.33 35.15
N VAL A 372 -16.16 11.18 35.23
CA VAL A 372 -15.28 11.48 34.08
C VAL A 372 -14.54 10.21 33.63
N VAL A 373 -13.98 9.47 34.57
CA VAL A 373 -13.30 8.18 34.26
C VAL A 373 -14.28 7.15 33.72
N GLU A 374 -15.50 7.07 34.27
CA GLU A 374 -16.55 6.18 33.77
C GLU A 374 -16.92 6.50 32.33
N THR A 375 -17.04 7.78 31.99
CA THR A 375 -17.32 8.21 30.62
C THR A 375 -16.20 7.84 29.64
N ALA A 376 -14.94 8.12 29.99
CA ALA A 376 -13.80 7.74 29.16
C ALA A 376 -13.69 6.22 28.97
N LEU A 377 -13.94 5.45 30.04
CA LEU A 377 -13.93 3.99 30.00
C LEU A 377 -15.05 3.44 29.11
N THR A 378 -16.25 4.03 29.15
CA THR A 378 -17.37 3.63 28.29
C THR A 378 -17.04 3.89 26.83
N ILE A 379 -16.53 5.07 26.49
CA ILE A 379 -16.14 5.42 25.12
C ILE A 379 -15.09 4.43 24.59
N ALA A 380 -14.02 4.20 25.33
CA ALA A 380 -12.97 3.28 24.91
C ALA A 380 -13.52 1.85 24.73
N LYS A 381 -14.42 1.40 25.62
CA LYS A 381 -15.01 0.07 25.54
C LYS A 381 -15.93 -0.10 24.34
N ASP A 382 -16.77 0.91 24.04
CA ASP A 382 -17.70 0.85 22.91
C ASP A 382 -16.95 0.81 21.58
N GLU A 383 -15.87 1.58 21.44
CA GLU A 383 -15.02 1.56 20.24
C GLU A 383 -14.34 0.20 20.03
N VAL A 384 -13.79 -0.39 21.09
CA VAL A 384 -13.17 -1.72 21.01
C VAL A 384 -14.21 -2.79 20.69
N LEU A 385 -15.41 -2.70 21.27
CA LEU A 385 -16.49 -3.63 21.01
C LEU A 385 -16.94 -3.57 19.55
N LEU A 386 -17.12 -2.38 19.00
CA LEU A 386 -17.47 -2.18 17.59
C LEU A 386 -16.48 -2.87 16.66
N LYS A 387 -15.18 -2.67 16.89
CA LYS A 387 -14.12 -3.31 16.09
C LYS A 387 -14.10 -4.82 16.22
N LYS A 388 -14.34 -5.35 17.41
CA LYS A 388 -14.47 -6.78 17.64
C LYS A 388 -15.64 -7.37 16.86
N GLU A 389 -16.80 -6.73 16.89
CA GLU A 389 -18.01 -7.16 16.17
C GLU A 389 -17.81 -7.13 14.64
N GLU A 390 -17.12 -6.12 14.09
CA GLU A 390 -16.74 -6.07 12.67
C GLU A 390 -15.89 -7.29 12.28
N LEU A 391 -14.90 -7.64 13.11
CA LEU A 391 -14.03 -8.79 12.87
C LEU A 391 -14.76 -10.12 13.02
N GLU A 392 -15.64 -10.25 14.00
CA GLU A 392 -16.45 -11.44 14.23
C GLU A 392 -17.36 -11.73 13.03
N LYS A 393 -17.98 -10.68 12.48
CA LYS A 393 -18.75 -10.79 11.25
C LYS A 393 -17.88 -11.23 10.08
N TYR A 394 -16.70 -10.62 9.89
CA TYR A 394 -15.78 -11.02 8.83
C TYR A 394 -15.35 -12.49 8.93
N ILE A 395 -15.06 -12.97 10.14
CA ILE A 395 -14.63 -14.35 10.40
C ILE A 395 -15.81 -15.31 10.14
N SER A 396 -17.01 -14.97 10.63
CA SER A 396 -18.21 -15.82 10.46
C SER A 396 -18.64 -15.94 8.99
N ASP A 397 -18.64 -14.85 8.24
CA ASP A 397 -19.06 -14.83 6.83
C ASP A 397 -18.15 -15.71 5.93
N ARG A 398 -16.91 -15.98 6.37
CA ARG A 398 -15.95 -16.84 5.64
C ARG A 398 -15.91 -18.30 6.11
N MET A 399 -16.47 -18.63 7.26
CA MET A 399 -16.60 -20.03 7.68
C MET A 399 -17.66 -20.82 6.90
N PHE A 400 -18.47 -20.13 6.09
CA PHE A 400 -19.55 -20.72 5.31
C PHE A 400 -19.32 -20.70 3.79
N VAL A 401 -18.11 -20.35 3.34
CA VAL A 401 -17.65 -20.43 1.94
C VAL A 401 -16.51 -21.44 1.83
#